data_e987975deebe7ccbf1df4eb12082989a
#
_entry.id   e987975deebe7ccbf1df4eb12082989a
#
_cell.length_a   1.000
_cell.length_b   1.000
_cell.length_c   1.000
_cell.angle_alpha   90.00
_cell.angle_beta   90.00
_cell.angle_gamma   90.00
#
_symmetry.space_group_name_H-M   'P 1'
#
loop_
_entity.id
_entity.type
_entity.pdbx_description
1 polymer ?
#
loop_
_entity_poly.entity_id
_entity_poly.type
_entity_poly.pdbx_seq_one_letter_code
_entity_poly.pdbx_strand_id
1 'polypeptide(L)'
;PVSSRPKEVAEVAHFTAEQAAVRWMAGISEWPVIVQGRELADKWGITAEETRQSVHATHDLVIHRLAKPGDVLSTHLTYTGVESKSPGAYTTMKIETVDAAGEPVFTTHQGGMYLGVPTQGEDRPSLNEPEVPDLGPLPDNLLREVQVPVAKGAAHTYTESARIWNPIHTDASVAEAAGLPAIILHGTATLALGVSATISEVAGG
;
A
#
# COMPACT_ATOMS: atom_id res chain seq x y z
N PRO A 1 -5.78 16.55 21.27
CA PRO A 1 -6.30 17.76 20.69
C PRO A 1 -5.39 18.17 19.56
N VAL A 2 -5.83 17.96 18.31
CA VAL A 2 -5.13 18.43 17.12
C VAL A 2 -5.40 19.92 17.04
N SER A 3 -4.43 20.70 17.52
CA SER A 3 -4.45 22.13 17.53
C SER A 3 -4.05 22.69 16.18
N SER A 4 -4.86 23.64 15.70
CA SER A 4 -4.53 24.69 14.77
C SER A 4 -3.77 24.33 13.48
N ARG A 5 -4.46 23.68 12.54
CA ARG A 5 -4.13 23.80 11.13
C ARG A 5 -4.75 25.11 10.56
N PRO A 6 -4.06 25.82 9.66
CA PRO A 6 -4.64 26.98 8.97
C PRO A 6 -5.96 26.61 8.29
N LYS A 7 -6.96 27.49 8.32
CA LYS A 7 -8.30 27.23 7.77
C LYS A 7 -8.30 26.84 6.28
N GLU A 8 -7.39 27.35 5.48
CA GLU A 8 -7.26 27.01 4.05
C GLU A 8 -6.78 25.58 3.81
N VAL A 9 -5.87 25.07 4.67
CA VAL A 9 -5.42 23.67 4.60
C VAL A 9 -6.50 22.73 5.13
N ALA A 10 -7.40 23.21 5.98
CA ALA A 10 -8.51 22.40 6.51
C ALA A 10 -9.64 22.20 5.49
N GLU A 11 -9.89 23.12 4.58
CA GLU A 11 -10.92 22.99 3.54
C GLU A 11 -10.48 22.07 2.38
N VAL A 12 -9.27 22.23 1.89
CA VAL A 12 -8.66 21.31 0.91
C VAL A 12 -8.44 19.92 1.53
N ALA A 13 -8.13 19.88 2.84
CA ALA A 13 -8.00 18.63 3.58
C ALA A 13 -9.37 17.97 3.87
N HIS A 14 -10.49 18.65 3.81
CA HIS A 14 -11.77 18.05 4.14
C HIS A 14 -12.28 17.14 3.01
N PHE A 15 -12.12 17.53 1.75
CA PHE A 15 -12.46 16.69 0.61
C PHE A 15 -11.43 15.57 0.40
N THR A 16 -10.14 15.86 0.51
CA THR A 16 -9.06 14.86 0.44
C THR A 16 -8.99 13.98 1.69
N ALA A 17 -9.45 14.44 2.87
CA ALA A 17 -9.43 13.65 4.10
C ALA A 17 -10.50 12.56 4.14
N GLU A 18 -11.67 12.73 3.54
CA GLU A 18 -12.63 11.63 3.43
C GLU A 18 -12.13 10.53 2.50
N GLN A 19 -11.55 10.88 1.37
CA GLN A 19 -10.99 9.93 0.41
C GLN A 19 -9.64 9.36 0.85
N ALA A 20 -8.78 10.16 1.49
CA ALA A 20 -7.55 9.67 2.10
C ALA A 20 -7.83 8.81 3.34
N ALA A 21 -8.83 9.17 4.17
CA ALA A 21 -9.21 8.38 5.33
C ALA A 21 -9.65 6.96 4.94
N VAL A 22 -10.35 6.78 3.84
CA VAL A 22 -10.75 5.46 3.34
C VAL A 22 -9.53 4.62 2.97
N ARG A 23 -8.52 5.20 2.32
CA ARG A 23 -7.29 4.50 1.93
C ARG A 23 -6.35 4.26 3.11
N TRP A 24 -6.31 5.20 4.06
CA TRP A 24 -5.58 5.04 5.31
C TRP A 24 -6.21 3.95 6.16
N MET A 25 -7.54 3.87 6.20
CA MET A 25 -8.26 2.81 6.91
C MET A 25 -7.98 1.43 6.33
N ALA A 26 -7.91 1.28 5.00
CA ALA A 26 -7.50 0.02 4.39
C ALA A 26 -6.07 -0.35 4.83
N GLY A 27 -5.08 0.54 4.64
CA GLY A 27 -3.70 0.28 5.04
C GLY A 27 -3.53 0.00 6.54
N ILE A 28 -4.27 0.70 7.41
CA ILE A 28 -4.24 0.47 8.86
C ILE A 28 -4.85 -0.89 9.23
N SER A 29 -5.95 -1.30 8.59
CA SER A 29 -6.59 -2.61 8.84
C SER A 29 -5.77 -3.78 8.27
N GLU A 30 -5.04 -3.56 7.18
CA GLU A 30 -4.25 -4.58 6.48
C GLU A 30 -2.88 -4.82 7.11
N TRP A 31 -2.25 -3.77 7.66
CA TRP A 31 -0.90 -3.87 8.20
C TRP A 31 -0.72 -4.98 9.27
N PRO A 32 -1.61 -5.17 10.24
CA PRO A 32 -1.48 -6.24 11.22
C PRO A 32 -1.41 -7.64 10.59
N VAL A 33 -2.23 -7.93 9.58
CA VAL A 33 -2.22 -9.24 8.92
C VAL A 33 -1.02 -9.41 7.99
N ILE A 34 -0.51 -8.32 7.39
CA ILE A 34 0.74 -8.33 6.64
C ILE A 34 1.92 -8.68 7.55
N VAL A 35 1.99 -8.08 8.75
CA VAL A 35 3.02 -8.40 9.74
C VAL A 35 2.93 -9.85 10.19
N GLN A 36 1.73 -10.35 10.50
CA GLN A 36 1.52 -11.76 10.83
C GLN A 36 1.93 -12.69 9.68
N GLY A 37 1.63 -12.32 8.44
CA GLY A 37 2.08 -13.05 7.25
C GLY A 37 3.60 -13.15 7.16
N ARG A 38 4.33 -12.08 7.52
CA ARG A 38 5.80 -12.08 7.58
C ARG A 38 6.35 -13.00 8.68
N GLU A 39 5.68 -13.09 9.82
CA GLU A 39 6.05 -14.02 10.90
C GLU A 39 5.88 -15.49 10.49
N LEU A 40 5.03 -15.76 9.49
CA LEU A 40 4.88 -17.09 8.92
C LEU A 40 5.92 -17.40 7.83
N ALA A 41 6.72 -16.44 7.41
CA ALA A 41 7.71 -16.60 6.35
C ALA A 41 8.70 -17.75 6.62
N ASP A 42 9.12 -17.91 7.87
CA ASP A 42 10.00 -19.04 8.29
C ASP A 42 9.41 -20.41 7.93
N LYS A 43 8.09 -20.55 7.99
CA LYS A 43 7.40 -21.80 7.64
C LYS A 43 7.47 -22.12 6.14
N TRP A 44 7.77 -21.10 5.33
CA TRP A 44 7.89 -21.20 3.87
C TRP A 44 9.36 -21.16 3.42
N GLY A 45 10.29 -21.21 4.36
CA GLY A 45 11.73 -21.20 4.08
C GLY A 45 12.29 -19.83 3.70
N ILE A 46 11.54 -18.75 3.96
CA ILE A 46 12.01 -17.37 3.76
C ILE A 46 12.70 -16.91 5.03
N THR A 47 13.96 -16.53 4.93
CA THR A 47 14.74 -16.04 6.06
C THR A 47 14.32 -14.63 6.49
N ALA A 48 14.65 -14.26 7.73
CA ALA A 48 14.41 -12.91 8.23
C ALA A 48 15.18 -11.84 7.41
N GLU A 49 16.31 -12.20 6.81
CA GLU A 49 17.06 -11.33 5.93
C GLU A 49 16.33 -11.10 4.60
N GLU A 50 15.89 -12.16 3.95
CA GLU A 50 15.08 -12.09 2.73
C GLU A 50 13.77 -11.33 2.96
N THR A 51 13.12 -11.51 4.12
CA THR A 51 11.92 -10.77 4.49
C THR A 51 12.17 -9.25 4.54
N ARG A 52 13.36 -8.81 4.98
CA ARG A 52 13.74 -7.38 4.97
C ARG A 52 13.91 -6.78 3.58
N GLN A 53 14.14 -7.62 2.56
CA GLN A 53 14.28 -7.21 1.16
C GLN A 53 12.93 -7.06 0.44
N SER A 54 11.82 -7.32 1.14
CA SER A 54 10.47 -7.19 0.58
C SER A 54 10.07 -5.73 0.45
N VAL A 55 9.65 -5.35 -0.75
CA VAL A 55 9.06 -4.04 -1.06
C VAL A 55 7.66 -4.20 -1.64
N HIS A 56 6.82 -3.21 -1.41
CA HIS A 56 5.48 -3.12 -2.00
C HIS A 56 5.60 -2.80 -3.49
N ALA A 57 5.03 -3.61 -4.37
CA ALA A 57 5.17 -3.47 -5.82
C ALA A 57 3.87 -3.02 -6.50
N THR A 58 2.75 -3.70 -6.25
CA THR A 58 1.45 -3.39 -6.84
C THR A 58 0.35 -3.31 -5.79
N HIS A 59 -0.72 -2.57 -6.08
CA HIS A 59 -1.82 -2.41 -5.15
C HIS A 59 -3.12 -2.05 -5.88
N ASP A 60 -4.07 -2.96 -5.87
CA ASP A 60 -5.41 -2.77 -6.40
C ASP A 60 -6.40 -2.82 -5.23
N LEU A 61 -7.10 -1.72 -4.99
CA LEU A 61 -8.04 -1.57 -3.88
C LEU A 61 -9.47 -1.40 -4.39
N VAL A 62 -10.34 -2.30 -4.00
CA VAL A 62 -11.79 -2.18 -4.18
C VAL A 62 -12.43 -1.77 -2.86
N ILE A 63 -13.12 -0.64 -2.86
CA ILE A 63 -13.87 -0.14 -1.72
C ILE A 63 -15.34 -0.48 -1.95
N HIS A 64 -15.86 -1.45 -1.19
CA HIS A 64 -17.27 -1.87 -1.29
C HIS A 64 -18.18 -0.89 -0.55
N ARG A 65 -17.72 -0.38 0.58
CA ARG A 65 -18.32 0.71 1.34
C ARG A 65 -17.30 1.49 2.15
N LEU A 66 -17.65 2.68 2.55
CA LEU A 66 -16.81 3.47 3.45
C LEU A 66 -16.83 2.88 4.86
N ALA A 67 -15.68 2.71 5.47
CA ALA A 67 -15.58 2.42 6.90
C ALA A 67 -16.00 3.65 7.72
N LYS A 68 -16.66 3.41 8.84
CA LYS A 68 -17.18 4.46 9.73
C LYS A 68 -16.60 4.32 11.13
N PRO A 69 -16.49 5.40 11.88
CA PRO A 69 -16.14 5.32 13.29
C PRO A 69 -17.09 4.39 14.03
N GLY A 70 -16.55 3.43 14.78
CA GLY A 70 -17.31 2.41 15.50
C GLY A 70 -17.53 1.10 14.74
N ASP A 71 -17.15 1.00 13.47
CA ASP A 71 -17.14 -0.28 12.77
C ASP A 71 -16.17 -1.25 13.46
N VAL A 72 -16.62 -2.50 13.61
CA VAL A 72 -15.75 -3.62 13.99
C VAL A 72 -15.40 -4.38 12.74
N LEU A 73 -14.12 -4.38 12.38
CA LEU A 73 -13.63 -4.94 11.14
C LEU A 73 -12.76 -6.16 11.42
N SER A 74 -12.88 -7.17 10.56
CA SER A 74 -12.02 -8.36 10.52
C SER A 74 -11.30 -8.42 9.19
N THR A 75 -9.99 -8.60 9.21
CA THR A 75 -9.17 -8.64 8.00
C THR A 75 -8.48 -9.98 7.85
N HIS A 76 -8.55 -10.56 6.65
CA HIS A 76 -7.95 -11.83 6.29
C HIS A 76 -6.98 -11.65 5.13
N LEU A 77 -5.82 -12.28 5.20
CA LEU A 77 -4.81 -12.28 4.16
C LEU A 77 -4.61 -13.69 3.61
N THR A 78 -4.62 -13.81 2.30
CA THR A 78 -4.33 -15.06 1.58
C THR A 78 -3.25 -14.79 0.54
N TYR A 79 -2.15 -15.55 0.57
CA TYR A 79 -1.19 -15.54 -0.53
C TYR A 79 -1.79 -16.29 -1.73
N THR A 80 -1.84 -15.63 -2.88
CA THR A 80 -2.51 -16.14 -4.08
C THR A 80 -1.55 -16.57 -5.16
N GLY A 81 -0.30 -16.10 -5.13
CA GLY A 81 0.68 -16.46 -6.14
C GLY A 81 2.12 -16.18 -5.74
N VAL A 82 3.03 -16.87 -6.44
CA VAL A 82 4.49 -16.66 -6.38
C VAL A 82 5.05 -16.87 -7.78
N GLU A 83 5.82 -15.90 -8.27
CA GLU A 83 6.42 -15.94 -9.61
C GLU A 83 7.87 -15.46 -9.58
N SER A 84 8.69 -16.03 -10.44
CA SER A 84 10.03 -15.55 -10.70
C SER A 84 9.99 -14.33 -11.63
N LYS A 85 10.43 -13.18 -11.16
CA LYS A 85 10.53 -11.96 -11.96
C LYS A 85 11.91 -11.32 -11.77
N SER A 86 12.32 -10.50 -12.71
CA SER A 86 13.41 -9.58 -12.44
C SER A 86 12.82 -8.37 -11.70
N PRO A 87 13.30 -7.98 -10.53
CA PRO A 87 14.58 -8.32 -9.89
C PRO A 87 14.53 -9.36 -8.75
N GLY A 88 13.54 -10.24 -8.67
CA GLY A 88 13.47 -11.24 -7.60
C GLY A 88 12.16 -12.02 -7.56
N ALA A 89 11.81 -12.57 -6.40
CA ALA A 89 10.56 -13.29 -6.19
C ALA A 89 9.39 -12.31 -6.05
N TYR A 90 8.40 -12.41 -6.93
CA TYR A 90 7.16 -11.65 -6.87
C TYR A 90 6.08 -12.50 -6.21
N THR A 91 5.45 -11.96 -5.19
CA THR A 91 4.36 -12.62 -4.47
C THR A 91 3.09 -11.79 -4.60
N THR A 92 1.96 -12.46 -4.76
CA THR A 92 0.65 -11.82 -4.76
C THR A 92 -0.15 -12.27 -3.55
N MET A 93 -0.93 -11.37 -3.00
CA MET A 93 -1.83 -11.63 -1.88
C MET A 93 -3.16 -10.92 -2.07
N LYS A 94 -4.23 -11.56 -1.60
CA LYS A 94 -5.56 -11.00 -1.47
C LYS A 94 -5.81 -10.70 0.00
N ILE A 95 -6.26 -9.49 0.30
CA ILE A 95 -6.59 -9.05 1.65
C ILE A 95 -8.07 -8.65 1.63
N GLU A 96 -8.87 -9.31 2.44
CA GLU A 96 -10.31 -9.10 2.54
C GLU A 96 -10.66 -8.55 3.92
N THR A 97 -11.25 -7.38 3.96
CA THR A 97 -11.75 -6.77 5.19
C THR A 97 -13.27 -6.78 5.17
N VAL A 98 -13.86 -7.40 6.18
CA VAL A 98 -15.30 -7.52 6.36
C VAL A 98 -15.75 -6.86 7.68
N ASP A 99 -17.02 -6.48 7.75
CA ASP A 99 -17.60 -5.98 8.99
C ASP A 99 -18.10 -7.11 9.91
N ALA A 100 -18.73 -6.75 11.03
CA ALA A 100 -19.22 -7.70 12.02
C ALA A 100 -20.34 -8.62 11.49
N ALA A 101 -21.00 -8.27 10.39
CA ALA A 101 -21.99 -9.09 9.71
C ALA A 101 -21.36 -10.00 8.64
N GLY A 102 -20.07 -9.86 8.37
CA GLY A 102 -19.37 -10.57 7.31
C GLY A 102 -19.49 -9.90 5.94
N GLU A 103 -20.06 -8.69 5.86
CA GLU A 103 -20.19 -7.97 4.61
C GLU A 103 -18.89 -7.29 4.22
N PRO A 104 -18.50 -7.30 2.91
CA PRO A 104 -17.24 -6.77 2.46
C PRO A 104 -17.17 -5.24 2.62
N VAL A 105 -16.05 -4.78 3.15
CA VAL A 105 -15.72 -3.36 3.30
C VAL A 105 -14.59 -2.97 2.32
N PHE A 106 -13.49 -3.72 2.31
CA PHE A 106 -12.39 -3.56 1.38
C PHE A 106 -11.94 -4.90 0.83
N THR A 107 -11.49 -4.90 -0.41
CA THR A 107 -10.71 -6.01 -1.00
C THR A 107 -9.48 -5.41 -1.65
N THR A 108 -8.31 -5.87 -1.22
CA THR A 108 -7.02 -5.44 -1.78
C THR A 108 -6.32 -6.63 -2.42
N HIS A 109 -5.84 -6.44 -3.64
CA HIS A 109 -4.86 -7.31 -4.26
C HIS A 109 -3.51 -6.61 -4.24
N GLN A 110 -2.55 -7.18 -3.54
CA GLN A 110 -1.25 -6.58 -3.33
C GLN A 110 -0.16 -7.49 -3.87
N GLY A 111 0.76 -6.91 -4.65
CA GLY A 111 2.00 -7.54 -5.04
C GLY A 111 3.17 -7.07 -4.19
N GLY A 112 3.99 -8.01 -3.74
CA GLY A 112 5.26 -7.77 -3.05
C GLY A 112 6.42 -8.31 -3.87
N MET A 113 7.55 -7.63 -3.84
CA MET A 113 8.78 -8.05 -4.49
C MET A 113 9.86 -8.29 -3.46
N TYR A 114 10.41 -9.49 -3.39
CA TYR A 114 11.58 -9.83 -2.60
C TYR A 114 12.82 -9.63 -3.47
N LEU A 115 13.47 -8.48 -3.30
CA LEU A 115 14.60 -8.08 -4.14
C LEU A 115 15.81 -9.01 -3.97
N GLY A 116 16.31 -9.55 -5.09
CA GLY A 116 17.45 -10.46 -5.08
C GLY A 116 17.17 -11.87 -4.56
N VAL A 117 15.96 -12.17 -4.14
CA VAL A 117 15.56 -13.49 -3.64
C VAL A 117 15.04 -14.34 -4.80
N PRO A 118 15.64 -15.52 -5.08
CA PRO A 118 15.16 -16.41 -6.13
C PRO A 118 13.93 -17.19 -5.66
N THR A 119 13.06 -17.56 -6.59
CA THR A 119 11.99 -18.52 -6.34
C THR A 119 12.53 -19.95 -6.36
N GLN A 120 11.84 -20.86 -5.66
CA GLN A 120 12.09 -22.30 -5.72
C GLN A 120 10.87 -23.00 -6.30
N GLY A 121 11.07 -23.85 -7.31
CA GLY A 121 10.01 -24.58 -8.00
C GLY A 121 9.40 -23.81 -9.17
N GLU A 122 8.22 -24.24 -9.59
CA GLU A 122 7.49 -23.65 -10.72
C GLU A 122 6.72 -22.40 -10.27
N ASP A 123 6.62 -21.45 -11.19
CA ASP A 123 5.80 -20.25 -10.98
C ASP A 123 4.33 -20.63 -10.75
N ARG A 124 3.72 -19.98 -9.79
CA ARG A 124 2.30 -20.11 -9.45
C ARG A 124 1.66 -18.71 -9.49
N PRO A 125 1.23 -18.26 -10.68
CA PRO A 125 0.58 -16.96 -10.79
C PRO A 125 -0.76 -16.95 -10.04
N SER A 126 -1.16 -15.77 -9.57
CA SER A 126 -2.48 -15.58 -8.98
C SER A 126 -3.58 -15.85 -10.01
N LEU A 127 -4.60 -16.61 -9.62
CA LEU A 127 -5.72 -16.96 -10.49
C LEU A 127 -6.91 -15.98 -10.38
N ASN A 128 -6.89 -15.07 -9.44
CA ASN A 128 -8.03 -14.22 -9.07
C ASN A 128 -7.62 -12.74 -8.94
N GLU A 129 -6.69 -12.30 -9.76
CA GLU A 129 -6.39 -10.86 -9.84
C GLU A 129 -7.54 -10.14 -10.56
N PRO A 130 -7.89 -8.91 -10.12
CA PRO A 130 -8.88 -8.12 -10.83
C PRO A 130 -8.39 -7.87 -12.27
N GLU A 131 -9.31 -7.97 -13.22
CA GLU A 131 -9.00 -7.56 -14.59
C GLU A 131 -8.65 -6.07 -14.60
N VAL A 132 -7.43 -5.76 -15.01
CA VAL A 132 -7.05 -4.36 -15.27
C VAL A 132 -7.79 -3.93 -16.52
N PRO A 133 -8.63 -2.88 -16.47
CA PRO A 133 -9.32 -2.42 -17.65
C PRO A 133 -8.32 -2.06 -18.75
N ASP A 134 -8.51 -2.61 -19.96
CA ASP A 134 -7.76 -2.16 -21.13
C ASP A 134 -8.24 -0.75 -21.50
N LEU A 135 -7.47 0.24 -21.10
CA LEU A 135 -7.75 1.64 -21.39
C LEU A 135 -7.36 2.03 -22.83
N GLY A 136 -6.81 1.08 -23.59
CA GLY A 136 -6.23 1.36 -24.90
C GLY A 136 -5.02 2.32 -24.82
N PRO A 137 -4.52 2.78 -25.96
CA PRO A 137 -3.44 3.77 -25.97
C PRO A 137 -3.93 5.10 -25.41
N LEU A 138 -3.22 5.62 -24.40
CA LEU A 138 -3.53 6.97 -23.86
C LEU A 138 -3.35 8.00 -24.97
N PRO A 139 -4.33 8.88 -25.20
CA PRO A 139 -4.16 10.00 -26.12
C PRO A 139 -3.01 10.91 -25.67
N ASP A 140 -2.13 11.28 -26.59
CA ASP A 140 -0.94 12.11 -26.30
C ASP A 140 -1.26 13.43 -25.56
N ASN A 141 -2.47 13.94 -25.71
CA ASN A 141 -2.92 15.19 -25.08
C ASN A 141 -3.52 15.03 -23.67
N LEU A 142 -3.61 13.80 -23.14
CA LEU A 142 -4.10 13.54 -21.77
C LEU A 142 -2.98 13.43 -20.73
N LEU A 143 -1.72 13.41 -21.15
CA LEU A 143 -0.61 13.36 -20.23
C LEU A 143 -0.46 14.72 -19.55
N ARG A 144 -0.93 14.80 -18.31
CA ARG A 144 -0.65 15.91 -17.40
C ARG A 144 0.42 15.47 -16.40
N GLU A 145 1.43 16.30 -16.24
CA GLU A 145 2.42 16.16 -15.19
C GLU A 145 1.99 17.02 -14.00
N VAL A 146 1.80 16.39 -12.85
CA VAL A 146 1.49 17.08 -11.59
C VAL A 146 2.63 16.83 -10.62
N GLN A 147 3.25 17.92 -10.14
CA GLN A 147 4.29 17.84 -9.13
C GLN A 147 3.69 17.82 -7.73
N VAL A 148 3.89 16.71 -7.03
CA VAL A 148 3.45 16.57 -5.64
C VAL A 148 4.66 16.71 -4.72
N PRO A 149 4.76 17.80 -3.93
CA PRO A 149 5.89 17.98 -3.02
C PRO A 149 5.83 16.98 -1.87
N VAL A 150 6.95 16.28 -1.65
CA VAL A 150 7.11 15.37 -0.51
C VAL A 150 8.09 15.99 0.49
N ALA A 151 7.61 16.32 1.69
CA ALA A 151 8.44 16.90 2.73
C ALA A 151 9.49 15.90 3.23
N LYS A 152 10.68 16.39 3.61
CA LYS A 152 11.80 15.56 4.10
C LYS A 152 11.42 14.62 5.26
N GLY A 153 10.46 15.00 6.12
CA GLY A 153 9.96 14.19 7.24
C GLY A 153 8.71 13.37 6.93
N ALA A 154 8.22 13.35 5.68
CA ALA A 154 6.95 12.74 5.32
C ALA A 154 6.86 11.25 5.69
N ALA A 155 7.94 10.49 5.48
CA ALA A 155 7.97 9.07 5.81
C ALA A 155 7.81 8.82 7.32
N HIS A 156 8.48 9.62 8.17
CA HIS A 156 8.33 9.53 9.63
C HIS A 156 6.90 9.90 10.07
N THR A 157 6.37 11.00 9.53
CA THR A 157 5.00 11.43 9.83
C THR A 157 3.97 10.37 9.43
N TYR A 158 4.17 9.75 8.26
CA TYR A 158 3.28 8.69 7.79
C TYR A 158 3.38 7.43 8.66
N THR A 159 4.60 7.00 9.02
CA THR A 159 4.83 5.89 9.96
C THR A 159 4.00 6.05 11.23
N GLU A 160 4.10 7.23 11.88
CA GLU A 160 3.37 7.50 13.13
C GLU A 160 1.85 7.57 12.92
N SER A 161 1.40 8.19 11.83
CA SER A 161 -0.02 8.40 11.56
C SER A 161 -0.73 7.13 11.14
N ALA A 162 -0.10 6.33 10.26
CA ALA A 162 -0.65 5.09 9.74
C ALA A 162 -0.32 3.87 10.60
N ARG A 163 0.61 4.01 11.56
CA ARG A 163 1.15 2.93 12.40
C ARG A 163 1.78 1.79 11.61
N ILE A 164 2.33 2.12 10.45
CA ILE A 164 3.05 1.17 9.59
C ILE A 164 4.54 1.25 9.94
N TRP A 165 4.96 0.42 10.87
CA TRP A 165 6.31 0.40 11.43
C TRP A 165 7.23 -0.50 10.60
N ASN A 166 7.80 0.03 9.52
CA ASN A 166 8.84 -0.65 8.77
C ASN A 166 10.08 0.26 8.72
N PRO A 167 11.20 -0.14 9.32
CA PRO A 167 12.36 0.75 9.51
C PRO A 167 13.03 1.21 8.21
N ILE A 168 12.79 0.60 7.06
CA ILE A 168 13.29 1.12 5.76
C ILE A 168 12.77 2.53 5.44
N HIS A 169 11.71 2.98 6.13
CA HIS A 169 11.11 4.30 5.97
C HIS A 169 11.61 5.33 6.99
N THR A 170 12.31 4.88 8.04
CA THR A 170 12.65 5.74 9.18
C THR A 170 14.11 5.65 9.62
N ASP A 171 14.82 4.59 9.24
CA ASP A 171 16.22 4.36 9.59
C ASP A 171 17.08 4.19 8.33
N ALA A 172 18.02 5.12 8.14
CA ALA A 172 18.90 5.14 6.98
C ALA A 172 19.80 3.89 6.92
N SER A 173 20.28 3.39 8.06
CA SER A 173 21.16 2.23 8.10
C SER A 173 20.41 0.95 7.67
N VAL A 174 19.13 0.84 8.03
CA VAL A 174 18.27 -0.28 7.60
C VAL A 174 17.94 -0.17 6.12
N ALA A 175 17.65 1.03 5.63
CA ALA A 175 17.40 1.26 4.20
C ALA A 175 18.64 0.90 3.35
N GLU A 176 19.82 1.33 3.77
CA GLU A 176 21.10 0.99 3.11
C GLU A 176 21.38 -0.51 3.13
N ALA A 177 21.16 -1.19 4.26
CA ALA A 177 21.29 -2.64 4.37
C ALA A 177 20.30 -3.40 3.48
N ALA A 178 19.15 -2.81 3.16
CA ALA A 178 18.17 -3.32 2.20
C ALA A 178 18.49 -2.96 0.73
N GLY A 179 19.65 -2.35 0.46
CA GLY A 179 20.07 -1.95 -0.89
C GLY A 179 19.42 -0.67 -1.41
N LEU A 180 18.80 0.11 -0.55
CA LEU A 180 18.16 1.38 -0.90
C LEU A 180 19.16 2.54 -0.72
N PRO A 181 19.12 3.58 -1.58
CA PRO A 181 20.04 4.72 -1.49
C PRO A 181 19.78 5.62 -0.27
N ALA A 182 18.58 5.57 0.30
CA ALA A 182 18.13 6.32 1.47
C ALA A 182 16.81 5.73 1.97
N ILE A 183 16.28 6.29 3.07
CA ILE A 183 14.89 5.99 3.47
C ILE A 183 13.93 6.36 2.34
N ILE A 184 12.91 5.54 2.14
CA ILE A 184 11.90 5.74 1.09
C ILE A 184 10.55 6.08 1.71
N LEU A 185 9.69 6.77 0.96
CA LEU A 185 8.29 6.95 1.35
C LEU A 185 7.55 5.61 1.23
N HIS A 186 6.58 5.37 2.10
CA HIS A 186 5.74 4.18 2.05
C HIS A 186 4.99 4.08 0.71
N GLY A 187 4.90 2.87 0.14
CA GLY A 187 4.15 2.63 -1.08
C GLY A 187 2.69 3.08 -0.98
N THR A 188 2.03 2.80 0.15
CA THR A 188 0.66 3.26 0.43
C THR A 188 0.53 4.79 0.53
N ALA A 189 1.55 5.49 1.05
CA ALA A 189 1.58 6.95 1.05
C ALA A 189 1.73 7.51 -0.37
N THR A 190 2.61 6.91 -1.17
CA THR A 190 2.82 7.27 -2.58
C THR A 190 1.54 7.08 -3.38
N LEU A 191 0.86 5.93 -3.20
CA LEU A 191 -0.44 5.66 -3.80
C LEU A 191 -1.48 6.72 -3.41
N ALA A 192 -1.59 7.03 -2.11
CA ALA A 192 -2.54 8.03 -1.61
C ALA A 192 -2.29 9.42 -2.20
N LEU A 193 -1.03 9.85 -2.33
CA LEU A 193 -0.65 11.10 -2.97
C LEU A 193 -1.02 11.11 -4.46
N GLY A 194 -0.69 10.06 -5.20
CA GLY A 194 -1.00 9.93 -6.62
C GLY A 194 -2.50 9.99 -6.90
N VAL A 195 -3.28 9.21 -6.16
CA VAL A 195 -4.74 9.21 -6.32
C VAL A 195 -5.37 10.53 -5.89
N SER A 196 -4.88 11.17 -4.81
CA SER A 196 -5.36 12.49 -4.39
C SER A 196 -5.10 13.54 -5.47
N ALA A 197 -3.89 13.54 -6.06
CA ALA A 197 -3.56 14.43 -7.16
C ALA A 197 -4.47 14.20 -8.38
N THR A 198 -4.70 12.92 -8.75
CA THR A 198 -5.58 12.56 -9.87
C THR A 198 -7.02 13.03 -9.64
N ILE A 199 -7.56 12.82 -8.44
CA ILE A 199 -8.92 13.26 -8.11
C ILE A 199 -9.03 14.79 -8.17
N SER A 200 -8.06 15.50 -7.62
CA SER A 200 -8.05 16.97 -7.66
C SER A 200 -8.03 17.50 -9.09
N GLU A 201 -7.30 16.86 -9.99
CA GLU A 201 -7.21 17.27 -11.39
C GLU A 201 -8.46 16.91 -12.21
N VAL A 202 -9.08 15.76 -11.95
CA VAL A 202 -10.19 15.23 -12.75
C VAL A 202 -11.55 15.72 -12.22
N ALA A 203 -11.72 15.77 -10.91
CA ALA A 203 -12.99 16.13 -10.26
C ALA A 203 -13.11 17.63 -9.94
N GLY A 204 -12.06 18.40 -10.18
CA GLY A 204 -12.06 19.86 -9.94
C GLY A 204 -11.87 20.25 -8.47
N GLY A 205 -11.32 19.32 -7.65
CA GLY A 205 -10.96 19.56 -6.27
C GLY A 205 -12.14 19.52 -5.31
#